data_913be1c1417d7e74914f9818fd4fbcbb
#
_entry.id   913be1c1417d7e74914f9818fd4fbcbb
#
_cell.length_a   1.000
_cell.length_b   1.000
_cell.length_c   1.000
_cell.angle_alpha   90.00
_cell.angle_beta   90.00
_cell.angle_gamma   90.00
#
_symmetry.space_group_name_H-M   'P 1'
#
loop_
_entity.id
_entity.type
_entity.pdbx_description
1 polymer ?
#
loop_
_entity_poly.entity_id
_entity_poly.type
_entity_poly.pdbx_seq_one_letter_code
_entity_poly.pdbx_strand_id
1 'polypeptide(L)'
;YVYGFDGKIIALGEIKCPMSQGKIESLQFSNAISEKDEYYWQFLGHFLGRPDVNSLYYVIYDGYVNDGRILEMNRSDHAEDIKKLYDRIRLSSEIIDESIRSGLDFLDCIDKAKAVLELKIQIETLKPESKNSVPVKNQIYKLRKELKRLTKKVPSQH
;
A
#
# COMPACT_ATOMS: atom_id res chain seq x y z
N TYR A 1 14.99 13.47 -8.98
CA TYR A 1 14.33 14.64 -8.37
C TYR A 1 14.27 15.80 -9.36
N VAL A 2 13.16 16.52 -9.34
CA VAL A 2 12.99 17.77 -10.09
C VAL A 2 13.15 18.94 -9.10
N TYR A 3 14.02 19.87 -9.42
CA TYR A 3 14.35 21.00 -8.56
C TYR A 3 13.75 22.30 -9.10
N GLY A 4 13.19 23.10 -8.21
CA GLY A 4 12.81 24.46 -8.50
C GLY A 4 14.04 25.40 -8.61
N PHE A 5 13.81 26.62 -9.07
CA PHE A 5 14.86 27.63 -9.18
C PHE A 5 15.50 28.01 -7.83
N ASP A 6 14.80 27.75 -6.72
CA ASP A 6 15.29 27.95 -5.36
C ASP A 6 16.09 26.75 -4.80
N GLY A 7 16.33 25.74 -5.63
CA GLY A 7 17.05 24.50 -5.27
C GLY A 7 16.24 23.52 -4.44
N LYS A 8 14.97 23.77 -4.16
CA LYS A 8 14.11 22.81 -3.48
C LYS A 8 13.58 21.77 -4.43
N ILE A 9 13.34 20.56 -3.91
CA ILE A 9 12.67 19.51 -4.67
C ILE A 9 11.19 19.88 -4.79
N ILE A 10 10.71 20.01 -6.03
CA ILE A 10 9.33 20.36 -6.33
C ILE A 10 8.52 19.17 -6.86
N ALA A 11 9.20 18.18 -7.45
CA ALA A 11 8.57 16.97 -7.95
C ALA A 11 9.55 15.80 -7.93
N LEU A 12 9.00 14.60 -8.07
CA LEU A 12 9.75 13.38 -8.34
C LEU A 12 9.78 13.12 -9.86
N GLY A 13 10.80 12.46 -10.33
CA GLY A 13 10.89 12.01 -11.72
C GLY A 13 11.25 10.53 -11.76
N GLU A 14 10.51 9.75 -12.52
CA GLU A 14 10.81 8.36 -12.80
C GLU A 14 10.89 8.16 -14.31
N ILE A 15 12.01 7.64 -14.78
CA ILE A 15 12.25 7.41 -16.21
C ILE A 15 12.23 5.91 -16.46
N LYS A 16 11.43 5.48 -17.41
CA LYS A 16 11.41 4.09 -17.89
C LYS A 16 11.72 4.04 -19.38
N CYS A 17 12.61 3.14 -19.72
CA CYS A 17 12.99 2.84 -21.11
C CYS A 17 12.55 1.39 -21.41
N PRO A 18 11.28 1.12 -21.76
CA PRO A 18 10.82 -0.22 -22.03
C PRO A 18 11.53 -0.81 -23.25
N MET A 19 11.99 -2.06 -23.12
CA MET A 19 12.74 -2.72 -24.21
C MET A 19 11.83 -3.31 -25.29
N SER A 20 10.51 -3.37 -25.08
CA SER A 20 9.57 -3.92 -26.09
C SER A 20 8.71 -2.82 -26.68
N GLN A 21 8.64 -2.78 -28.00
CA GLN A 21 7.85 -1.79 -28.73
C GLN A 21 6.36 -1.85 -28.37
N GLY A 22 5.78 -3.03 -28.17
CA GLY A 22 4.39 -3.18 -27.75
C GLY A 22 4.10 -2.56 -26.36
N LYS A 23 5.09 -2.56 -25.46
CA LYS A 23 4.97 -1.88 -24.17
C LYS A 23 5.07 -0.37 -24.31
N ILE A 24 5.97 0.12 -25.15
CA ILE A 24 6.10 1.55 -25.45
C ILE A 24 4.79 2.08 -26.03
N GLU A 25 4.23 1.39 -27.03
CA GLU A 25 2.96 1.74 -27.65
C GLU A 25 1.80 1.76 -26.63
N SER A 26 1.67 0.73 -25.79
CA SER A 26 0.62 0.68 -24.77
C SER A 26 0.69 1.84 -23.77
N LEU A 27 1.89 2.25 -23.40
CA LEU A 27 2.12 3.37 -22.50
C LEU A 27 1.95 4.72 -23.20
N GLN A 28 2.31 4.83 -24.47
CA GLN A 28 2.13 6.05 -25.27
C GLN A 28 0.66 6.39 -25.51
N PHE A 29 -0.23 5.41 -25.58
CA PHE A 29 -1.68 5.63 -25.71
C PHE A 29 -2.41 5.80 -24.38
N SER A 30 -1.75 5.56 -23.25
CA SER A 30 -2.34 5.79 -21.93
C SER A 30 -2.35 7.29 -21.61
N ASN A 31 -3.51 7.82 -21.22
CA ASN A 31 -3.65 9.23 -20.81
C ASN A 31 -3.42 9.43 -19.32
N ALA A 32 -3.38 8.37 -18.53
CA ALA A 32 -3.15 8.39 -17.10
C ALA A 32 -2.54 7.07 -16.64
N ILE A 33 -1.83 7.12 -15.53
CA ILE A 33 -1.29 5.95 -14.84
C ILE A 33 -2.39 5.38 -13.96
N SER A 34 -2.69 4.10 -14.10
CA SER A 34 -3.76 3.41 -13.36
C SER A 34 -3.22 2.24 -12.55
N GLU A 35 -4.03 1.72 -11.60
CA GLU A 35 -3.66 0.54 -10.80
C GLU A 35 -3.39 -0.74 -11.63
N LYS A 36 -3.75 -0.75 -12.91
CA LYS A 36 -3.44 -1.84 -13.84
C LYS A 36 -2.00 -1.78 -14.37
N ASP A 37 -1.34 -0.63 -14.23
CA ASP A 37 0.04 -0.45 -14.64
C ASP A 37 0.98 -1.06 -13.60
N GLU A 38 1.96 -1.82 -14.07
CA GLU A 38 2.94 -2.48 -13.20
C GLU A 38 3.74 -1.51 -12.33
N TYR A 39 3.88 -0.26 -12.77
CA TYR A 39 4.64 0.78 -12.07
C TYR A 39 3.79 1.62 -11.11
N TYR A 40 2.47 1.49 -11.14
CA TYR A 40 1.56 2.31 -10.34
C TYR A 40 1.92 2.30 -8.85
N TRP A 41 2.03 1.10 -8.27
CA TRP A 41 2.34 0.94 -6.85
C TRP A 41 3.76 1.40 -6.49
N GLN A 42 4.71 1.33 -7.43
CA GLN A 42 6.05 1.89 -7.27
C GLN A 42 5.98 3.42 -7.13
N PHE A 43 5.18 4.09 -7.97
CA PHE A 43 5.01 5.54 -7.90
C PHE A 43 4.34 6.00 -6.60
N LEU A 44 3.35 5.25 -6.11
CA LEU A 44 2.77 5.50 -4.79
C LEU A 44 3.80 5.33 -3.67
N GLY A 45 4.72 4.37 -3.81
CA GLY A 45 5.85 4.18 -2.90
C GLY A 45 6.80 5.38 -2.86
N HIS A 46 7.05 6.02 -3.99
CA HIS A 46 7.83 7.27 -4.04
C HIS A 46 7.17 8.40 -3.26
N PHE A 47 5.84 8.53 -3.36
CA PHE A 47 5.10 9.50 -2.54
C PHE A 47 5.15 9.20 -1.05
N LEU A 48 5.18 7.93 -0.64
CA LEU A 48 5.36 7.56 0.77
C LEU A 48 6.75 7.94 1.29
N GLY A 49 7.78 7.71 0.47
CA GLY A 49 9.16 8.07 0.82
C GLY A 49 9.43 9.58 0.87
N ARG A 50 8.60 10.39 0.21
CA ARG A 50 8.71 11.85 0.13
C ARG A 50 7.36 12.53 0.34
N PRO A 51 6.91 12.63 1.59
CA PRO A 51 5.61 13.21 1.92
C PRO A 51 5.50 14.71 1.62
N ASP A 52 6.61 15.38 1.45
CA ASP A 52 6.74 16.80 1.12
C ASP A 52 6.52 17.11 -0.37
N VAL A 53 6.48 16.08 -1.23
CA VAL A 53 6.33 16.25 -2.68
C VAL A 53 4.92 15.86 -3.13
N ASN A 54 4.30 16.68 -3.98
CA ASN A 54 2.93 16.50 -4.44
C ASN A 54 2.80 15.98 -5.87
N SER A 55 3.84 16.13 -6.70
CA SER A 55 3.81 15.72 -8.12
C SER A 55 4.91 14.72 -8.43
N LEU A 56 4.58 13.77 -9.30
CA LEU A 56 5.53 12.82 -9.89
C LEU A 56 5.37 12.87 -11.40
N TYR A 57 6.49 13.02 -12.10
CA TYR A 57 6.57 12.93 -13.56
C TYR A 57 7.08 11.56 -13.95
N TYR A 58 6.26 10.83 -14.67
CA TYR A 58 6.62 9.56 -15.28
C TYR A 58 7.03 9.80 -16.73
N VAL A 59 8.30 9.61 -17.01
CA VAL A 59 8.89 9.77 -18.33
C VAL A 59 9.03 8.41 -18.98
N ILE A 60 8.35 8.22 -20.09
CA ILE A 60 8.47 7.02 -20.94
C ILE A 60 9.36 7.44 -22.10
N TYR A 61 10.57 6.89 -22.16
CA TYR A 61 11.53 7.21 -23.20
C TYR A 61 11.68 6.03 -24.16
N ASP A 62 11.48 6.30 -25.45
CA ASP A 62 11.77 5.38 -26.54
C ASP A 62 13.15 5.66 -27.12
N GLY A 63 14.11 4.85 -26.73
CA GLY A 63 15.50 4.99 -27.21
C GLY A 63 15.70 4.66 -28.69
N TYR A 64 14.72 4.02 -29.34
CA TYR A 64 14.84 3.65 -30.76
C TYR A 64 14.52 4.82 -31.69
N VAL A 65 13.53 5.62 -31.32
CA VAL A 65 13.09 6.77 -32.13
C VAL A 65 13.47 8.12 -31.49
N ASN A 66 14.20 8.08 -30.37
CA ASN A 66 14.60 9.26 -29.60
C ASN A 66 13.40 10.17 -29.26
N ASP A 67 12.30 9.55 -28.90
CA ASP A 67 11.06 10.20 -28.51
C ASP A 67 10.70 9.84 -27.07
N GLY A 68 9.84 10.61 -26.44
CA GLY A 68 9.44 10.38 -25.08
C GLY A 68 8.10 11.03 -24.75
N ARG A 69 7.43 10.47 -23.76
CA ARG A 69 6.21 11.02 -23.22
C ARG A 69 6.33 11.24 -21.72
N ILE A 70 5.73 12.32 -21.27
CA ILE A 70 5.67 12.63 -19.83
C ILE A 70 4.21 12.56 -19.39
N LEU A 71 3.97 11.75 -18.35
CA LEU A 71 2.69 11.70 -17.64
C LEU A 71 2.89 12.27 -16.24
N GLU A 72 1.97 13.11 -15.81
CA GLU A 72 1.96 13.65 -14.44
C GLU A 72 1.01 12.86 -13.56
N MET A 73 1.44 12.62 -12.33
CA MET A 73 0.66 11.99 -11.28
C MET A 73 0.67 12.90 -10.05
N ASN A 74 -0.50 13.26 -9.56
CA ASN A 74 -0.62 14.11 -8.37
C ASN A 74 -0.99 13.28 -7.15
N ARG A 75 -0.34 13.54 -6.03
CA ARG A 75 -0.60 12.85 -4.74
C ARG A 75 -2.07 12.91 -4.33
N SER A 76 -2.72 14.05 -4.51
CA SER A 76 -4.12 14.26 -4.12
C SER A 76 -5.07 13.28 -4.77
N ASP A 77 -4.81 12.94 -6.04
CA ASP A 77 -5.69 12.11 -6.86
C ASP A 77 -5.61 10.62 -6.48
N HIS A 78 -4.56 10.25 -5.73
CA HIS A 78 -4.25 8.89 -5.32
C HIS A 78 -4.15 8.71 -3.80
N ALA A 79 -4.71 9.63 -3.02
CA ALA A 79 -4.56 9.66 -1.57
C ALA A 79 -5.07 8.37 -0.89
N GLU A 80 -6.17 7.79 -1.38
CA GLU A 80 -6.72 6.53 -0.84
C GLU A 80 -5.80 5.34 -1.11
N ASP A 81 -5.22 5.25 -2.31
CA ASP A 81 -4.33 4.15 -2.66
C ASP A 81 -2.97 4.28 -1.98
N ILE A 82 -2.48 5.50 -1.80
CA ILE A 82 -1.30 5.77 -0.96
C ILE A 82 -1.54 5.27 0.47
N LYS A 83 -2.72 5.54 1.03
CA LYS A 83 -3.10 5.03 2.35
C LYS A 83 -3.18 3.51 2.39
N LYS A 84 -3.79 2.87 1.38
CA LYS A 84 -3.84 1.39 1.28
C LYS A 84 -2.43 0.79 1.22
N LEU A 85 -1.53 1.40 0.44
CA LEU A 85 -0.13 0.96 0.36
C LEU A 85 0.57 1.10 1.70
N TYR A 86 0.43 2.24 2.37
CA TYR A 86 0.98 2.47 3.70
C TYR A 86 0.51 1.42 4.71
N ASP A 87 -0.80 1.16 4.76
CA ASP A 87 -1.39 0.18 5.68
C ASP A 87 -0.88 -1.25 5.39
N ARG A 88 -0.67 -1.61 4.11
CA ARG A 88 -0.06 -2.89 3.72
C ARG A 88 1.40 -3.00 4.16
N ILE A 89 2.19 -1.95 3.94
CA ILE A 89 3.61 -1.93 4.35
C ILE A 89 3.70 -2.05 5.87
N ARG A 90 2.89 -1.29 6.61
CA ARG A 90 2.85 -1.34 8.08
C ARG A 90 2.49 -2.74 8.58
N LEU A 91 1.43 -3.36 8.02
CA LEU A 91 1.04 -4.72 8.38
C LEU A 91 2.16 -5.73 8.09
N SER A 92 2.80 -5.63 6.93
CA SER A 92 3.92 -6.52 6.57
C SER A 92 5.10 -6.35 7.53
N SER A 93 5.42 -5.13 7.93
CA SER A 93 6.46 -4.85 8.92
C SER A 93 6.12 -5.46 10.29
N GLU A 94 4.87 -5.31 10.75
CA GLU A 94 4.40 -5.90 12.01
C GLU A 94 4.51 -7.45 11.99
N ILE A 95 4.21 -8.08 10.84
CA ILE A 95 4.33 -9.54 10.66
C ILE A 95 5.79 -9.98 10.73
N ILE A 96 6.67 -9.26 10.04
CA ILE A 96 8.11 -9.55 10.01
C ILE A 96 8.69 -9.41 11.43
N ASP A 97 8.38 -8.32 12.11
CA ASP A 97 8.83 -8.07 13.48
C ASP A 97 8.35 -9.14 14.47
N GLU A 98 7.11 -9.63 14.31
CA GLU A 98 6.58 -10.71 15.14
C GLU A 98 7.26 -12.04 14.82
N SER A 99 7.54 -12.34 13.55
CA SER A 99 8.28 -13.54 13.14
C SER A 99 9.69 -13.55 13.77
N ILE A 100 10.40 -12.42 13.66
CA ILE A 100 11.75 -12.30 14.25
C ILE A 100 11.71 -12.46 15.77
N ARG A 101 10.78 -11.80 16.46
CA ARG A 101 10.68 -11.83 17.92
C ARG A 101 10.25 -13.18 18.48
N SER A 102 9.34 -13.86 17.80
CA SER A 102 8.76 -15.13 18.28
C SER A 102 9.58 -16.35 17.86
N GLY A 103 10.49 -16.21 16.89
CA GLY A 103 11.18 -17.35 16.27
C GLY A 103 10.25 -18.30 15.53
N LEU A 104 9.00 -17.86 15.26
CA LEU A 104 8.03 -18.62 14.48
C LEU A 104 8.35 -18.55 13.00
N ASP A 105 7.88 -19.53 12.24
CA ASP A 105 7.91 -19.47 10.78
C ASP A 105 7.13 -18.26 10.27
N PHE A 106 7.65 -17.64 9.24
CA PHE A 106 7.03 -16.47 8.62
C PHE A 106 5.59 -16.76 8.12
N LEU A 107 5.36 -17.98 7.62
CA LEU A 107 4.03 -18.40 7.17
C LEU A 107 3.03 -18.47 8.31
N ASP A 108 3.42 -18.99 9.47
CA ASP A 108 2.57 -19.02 10.67
C ASP A 108 2.21 -17.61 11.13
N CYS A 109 3.14 -16.66 11.02
CA CYS A 109 2.89 -15.25 11.34
C CYS A 109 1.91 -14.61 10.36
N ILE A 110 2.00 -14.93 9.06
CA ILE A 110 1.06 -14.46 8.03
C ILE A 110 -0.34 -14.98 8.30
N ASP A 111 -0.50 -16.26 8.59
CA ASP A 111 -1.81 -16.87 8.83
C ASP A 111 -2.47 -16.31 10.10
N LYS A 112 -1.68 -16.10 11.14
CA LYS A 112 -2.14 -15.41 12.35
C LYS A 112 -2.57 -13.96 12.06
N ALA A 113 -1.82 -13.22 11.24
CA ALA A 113 -2.15 -11.85 10.87
C ALA A 113 -3.42 -11.78 10.02
N LYS A 114 -3.62 -12.71 9.08
CA LYS A 114 -4.85 -12.84 8.29
C LYS A 114 -6.06 -13.07 9.19
N ALA A 115 -5.98 -14.03 10.12
CA ALA A 115 -7.06 -14.32 11.07
C ALA A 115 -7.41 -13.09 11.93
N VAL A 116 -6.41 -12.36 12.40
CA VAL A 116 -6.61 -11.10 13.16
C VAL A 116 -7.31 -10.05 12.32
N LEU A 117 -6.93 -9.90 11.05
CA LEU A 117 -7.53 -8.93 10.13
C LEU A 117 -8.99 -9.28 9.83
N GLU A 118 -9.29 -10.53 9.55
CA GLU A 118 -10.65 -11.03 9.31
C GLU A 118 -11.57 -10.76 10.50
N LEU A 119 -11.11 -11.04 11.72
CA LEU A 119 -11.88 -10.75 12.94
C LEU A 119 -12.13 -9.25 13.11
N LYS A 120 -11.16 -8.40 12.81
CA LYS A 120 -11.34 -6.93 12.85
C LYS A 120 -12.40 -6.47 11.85
N ILE A 121 -12.35 -6.97 10.60
CA ILE A 121 -13.33 -6.65 9.56
C ILE A 121 -14.74 -7.07 10.01
N GLN A 122 -14.91 -8.30 10.51
CA GLN A 122 -16.20 -8.79 11.00
C GLN A 122 -16.76 -7.92 12.13
N ILE A 123 -15.93 -7.51 13.08
CA ILE A 123 -16.33 -6.62 14.17
C ILE A 123 -16.80 -5.26 13.64
N GLU A 124 -16.05 -4.67 12.71
CA GLU A 124 -16.41 -3.38 12.12
C GLU A 124 -17.74 -3.45 11.32
N THR A 125 -17.92 -4.52 10.54
CA THR A 125 -19.15 -4.74 9.76
C THR A 125 -20.40 -4.86 10.65
N LEU A 126 -20.26 -5.50 11.81
CA LEU A 126 -21.38 -5.70 12.75
C LEU A 126 -21.67 -4.49 13.64
N LYS A 127 -20.75 -3.54 13.77
CA LYS A 127 -20.91 -2.36 14.65
C LYS A 127 -22.18 -1.54 14.37
N PRO A 128 -22.54 -1.22 13.11
CA PRO A 128 -23.74 -0.43 12.83
C PRO A 128 -25.03 -1.13 13.33
N GLU A 129 -25.11 -2.45 13.17
CA GLU A 129 -26.27 -3.24 13.55
C GLU A 129 -26.38 -3.47 15.07
N SER A 130 -25.26 -3.33 15.78
CA SER A 130 -25.19 -3.58 17.23
C SER A 130 -25.99 -2.59 18.07
N LYS A 131 -26.32 -1.40 17.53
CA LYS A 131 -27.04 -0.37 18.29
C LYS A 131 -28.42 -0.85 18.76
N ASN A 132 -29.10 -1.66 17.93
CA ASN A 132 -30.49 -2.06 18.14
C ASN A 132 -30.68 -3.58 18.33
N SER A 133 -29.61 -4.39 18.37
CA SER A 133 -29.71 -5.84 18.40
C SER A 133 -28.84 -6.46 19.49
N VAL A 134 -29.48 -7.11 20.48
CA VAL A 134 -28.80 -7.85 21.57
C VAL A 134 -28.01 -9.06 21.03
N PRO A 135 -28.53 -9.87 20.08
CA PRO A 135 -27.77 -10.98 19.50
C PRO A 135 -26.47 -10.49 18.82
N VAL A 136 -26.50 -9.37 18.09
CA VAL A 136 -25.33 -8.81 17.41
C VAL A 136 -24.30 -8.31 18.42
N LYS A 137 -24.71 -7.70 19.53
CA LYS A 137 -23.80 -7.33 20.64
C LYS A 137 -23.06 -8.54 21.20
N ASN A 138 -23.78 -9.64 21.40
CA ASN A 138 -23.19 -10.89 21.90
C ASN A 138 -22.20 -11.50 20.90
N GLN A 139 -22.49 -11.40 19.59
CA GLN A 139 -21.59 -11.85 18.54
C GLN A 139 -20.30 -11.01 18.53
N ILE A 140 -20.40 -9.69 18.56
CA ILE A 140 -19.23 -8.79 18.65
C ILE A 140 -18.40 -9.09 19.89
N TYR A 141 -19.04 -9.37 21.03
CA TYR A 141 -18.32 -9.74 22.26
C TYR A 141 -17.48 -11.00 22.07
N LYS A 142 -18.05 -12.05 21.45
CA LYS A 142 -17.34 -13.31 21.15
C LYS A 142 -16.13 -13.06 20.23
N LEU A 143 -16.32 -12.31 19.14
CA LEU A 143 -15.24 -11.98 18.20
C LEU A 143 -14.12 -11.18 18.88
N ARG A 144 -14.44 -10.22 19.74
CA ARG A 144 -13.45 -9.47 20.53
C ARG A 144 -12.67 -10.36 21.50
N LYS A 145 -13.31 -11.34 22.10
CA LYS A 145 -12.64 -12.32 22.98
C LYS A 145 -11.65 -13.16 22.19
N GLU A 146 -12.03 -13.61 21.01
CA GLU A 146 -11.16 -14.38 20.12
C GLU A 146 -9.99 -13.53 19.60
N LEU A 147 -10.26 -12.31 19.16
CA LEU A 147 -9.22 -11.34 18.76
C LEU A 147 -8.20 -11.13 19.88
N LYS A 148 -8.66 -10.95 21.13
CA LYS A 148 -7.79 -10.81 22.30
C LYS A 148 -6.95 -12.06 22.53
N ARG A 149 -7.47 -13.27 22.25
CA ARG A 149 -6.71 -14.52 22.36
C ARG A 149 -5.58 -14.58 21.34
N LEU A 150 -5.86 -14.23 20.07
CA LEU A 150 -4.86 -14.24 19.00
C LEU A 150 -3.80 -13.16 19.14
N THR A 151 -4.16 -12.02 19.71
CA THR A 151 -3.24 -10.89 19.91
C THR A 151 -2.47 -10.93 21.24
N LYS A 152 -2.74 -11.96 22.09
CA LYS A 152 -2.01 -12.12 23.35
C LYS A 152 -0.55 -12.46 23.05
N LYS A 153 0.37 -11.61 23.50
CA LYS A 153 1.81 -11.85 23.37
C LYS A 153 2.17 -13.19 24.01
N VAL A 154 2.89 -14.03 23.27
CA VAL A 154 3.57 -15.18 23.87
C VAL A 154 4.60 -14.60 24.85
N PRO A 155 4.64 -15.06 26.12
CA PRO A 155 5.68 -14.62 27.02
C PRO A 155 7.02 -14.99 26.40
N SER A 156 7.94 -14.03 26.32
CA SER A 156 9.33 -14.29 25.92
C SER A 156 9.89 -15.31 26.90
N GLN A 157 10.18 -16.51 26.42
CA GLN A 157 11.03 -17.44 27.14
C GLN A 157 12.46 -16.88 27.08
N HIS A 158 12.89 -16.29 28.17
CA HIS A 158 14.31 -15.98 28.43
C HIS A 158 15.00 -17.21 28.99
#